data_82a5c688b063b94bc2ebea5a07500852
#
_entry.id   82a5c688b063b94bc2ebea5a07500852
#
_cell.length_a   1.000
_cell.length_b   1.000
_cell.length_c   1.000
_cell.angle_alpha   90.00
_cell.angle_beta   90.00
_cell.angle_gamma   90.00
#
_symmetry.space_group_name_H-M   'P 1'
#
loop_
_entity.id
_entity.type
_entity.pdbx_description
1 polymer ?
#
loop_
_entity_poly.entity_id
_entity_poly.type
_entity_poly.pdbx_seq_one_letter_code
_entity_poly.pdbx_strand_id
1 'polypeptide(L)'
;AYSIEAEVVVMDDASTDLDIVKRNRSINDLEFCRVIESEENIGIAKNRNHLADVAKGDYLLFLDADVYPVSLDFLKKYIDNRVDDGVLCGGMTFRLDGPVKMSPLRYLYGMKYEVKQPQFISLNFFLPASVFQKVRFNESFSKYGHEDTQFGADLQNAGYKVLKIDNPVYHDNGDTSEQFVIKTRVAIDNLVEHRDLLLPTSRLLQLYEKLHALPIGWLMKIPFKKFRQRMEKNLLGDSPSLFIYNVYRLSYLCCKYEEYER
;
A
#
# COMPACT_ATOMS: atom_id res chain seq x y z
N ALA A 1 17.36 12.87 26.61
CA ALA A 1 17.35 13.06 25.15
C ALA A 1 18.18 11.93 24.55
N TYR A 2 17.65 11.22 23.57
CA TYR A 2 18.44 10.26 22.79
C TYR A 2 19.30 11.05 21.80
N SER A 3 20.62 10.79 21.78
CA SER A 3 21.47 11.18 20.66
C SER A 3 21.32 10.09 19.61
N ILE A 4 20.55 10.33 18.57
CA ILE A 4 20.33 9.40 17.45
C ILE A 4 20.92 10.06 16.22
N GLU A 5 21.85 9.39 15.56
CA GLU A 5 22.24 9.74 14.21
C GLU A 5 21.16 9.22 13.27
N ALA A 6 20.65 10.08 12.41
CA ALA A 6 19.61 9.75 11.45
C ALA A 6 19.89 10.40 10.11
N GLU A 7 19.48 9.75 9.02
CA GLU A 7 19.44 10.32 7.68
C GLU A 7 18.04 10.17 7.11
N VAL A 8 17.68 11.03 6.17
CA VAL A 8 16.46 10.93 5.38
C VAL A 8 16.86 10.73 3.93
N VAL A 9 16.42 9.62 3.34
CA VAL A 9 16.65 9.33 1.92
C VAL A 9 15.31 9.33 1.21
N VAL A 10 15.19 10.19 0.21
CA VAL A 10 14.01 10.30 -0.63
C VAL A 10 14.37 9.82 -2.03
N MET A 11 13.51 9.04 -2.67
CA MET A 11 13.70 8.64 -4.05
C MET A 11 12.55 9.15 -4.91
N ASP A 12 12.90 9.90 -5.94
CA ASP A 12 11.99 10.31 -7.00
C ASP A 12 12.01 9.23 -8.10
N ASP A 13 10.90 8.55 -8.27
CA ASP A 13 10.75 7.44 -9.22
C ASP A 13 10.35 7.93 -10.62
N ALA A 14 11.20 8.81 -11.19
CA ALA A 14 11.05 9.43 -12.50
C ALA A 14 9.77 10.29 -12.63
N SER A 15 9.56 11.21 -11.69
CA SER A 15 8.48 12.20 -11.79
C SER A 15 8.60 13.04 -13.06
N THR A 16 7.49 13.21 -13.78
CA THR A 16 7.42 13.98 -15.03
C THR A 16 7.02 15.45 -14.81
N ASP A 17 6.50 15.78 -13.63
CA ASP A 17 6.14 17.14 -13.24
C ASP A 17 7.39 17.88 -12.74
N LEU A 18 7.85 18.88 -13.52
CA LEU A 18 9.06 19.64 -13.23
C LEU A 18 9.00 20.43 -11.92
N ASP A 19 7.82 20.86 -11.48
CA ASP A 19 7.64 21.55 -10.19
C ASP A 19 7.80 20.59 -9.02
N ILE A 20 7.35 19.35 -9.18
CA ILE A 20 7.58 18.28 -8.21
C ILE A 20 9.06 17.96 -8.13
N VAL A 21 9.73 17.71 -9.26
CA VAL A 21 11.16 17.42 -9.31
C VAL A 21 11.98 18.53 -8.66
N LYS A 22 11.68 19.81 -8.96
CA LYS A 22 12.36 20.94 -8.35
C LYS A 22 12.18 20.99 -6.83
N ARG A 23 10.96 20.74 -6.35
CA ARG A 23 10.68 20.67 -4.91
C ARG A 23 11.38 19.49 -4.24
N ASN A 24 11.40 18.33 -4.87
CA ASN A 24 12.12 17.18 -4.36
C ASN A 24 13.62 17.48 -4.24
N ARG A 25 14.23 18.09 -5.25
CA ARG A 25 15.67 18.48 -5.22
C ARG A 25 16.00 19.44 -4.06
N SER A 26 15.08 20.32 -3.67
CA SER A 26 15.31 21.25 -2.55
C SER A 26 15.42 20.54 -1.18
N ILE A 27 15.03 19.27 -1.08
CA ILE A 27 15.25 18.46 0.13
C ILE A 27 16.75 18.27 0.40
N ASN A 28 17.60 18.30 -0.63
CA ASN A 28 19.06 18.24 -0.46
C ASN A 28 19.65 19.44 0.29
N ASP A 29 18.90 20.54 0.43
CA ASP A 29 19.31 21.72 1.20
C ASP A 29 19.10 21.51 2.71
N LEU A 30 18.37 20.45 3.11
CA LEU A 30 18.15 20.09 4.50
C LEU A 30 19.28 19.20 5.02
N GLU A 31 19.69 19.46 6.27
CA GLU A 31 20.72 18.68 6.94
C GLU A 31 20.31 17.20 7.07
N PHE A 32 21.25 16.29 6.80
CA PHE A 32 21.04 14.82 6.85
C PHE A 32 20.02 14.28 5.84
N CYS A 33 19.58 15.09 4.87
CA CYS A 33 18.62 14.69 3.85
C CYS A 33 19.31 14.56 2.50
N ARG A 34 18.86 13.58 1.69
CA ARG A 34 19.29 13.44 0.31
C ARG A 34 18.20 12.89 -0.58
N VAL A 35 18.18 13.35 -1.82
CA VAL A 35 17.28 12.89 -2.87
C VAL A 35 18.04 12.09 -3.90
N ILE A 36 17.47 10.98 -4.31
CA ILE A 36 17.93 10.14 -5.42
C ILE A 36 16.88 10.25 -6.51
N GLU A 37 17.29 10.50 -7.73
CA GLU A 37 16.40 10.56 -8.89
C GLU A 37 16.63 9.31 -9.75
N SER A 38 15.55 8.59 -10.05
CA SER A 38 15.57 7.48 -11.00
C SER A 38 15.46 7.99 -12.43
N GLU A 39 16.16 7.37 -13.38
CA GLU A 39 16.05 7.69 -14.80
C GLU A 39 14.72 7.20 -15.40
N GLU A 40 14.16 6.14 -14.83
CA GLU A 40 12.90 5.55 -15.25
C GLU A 40 12.04 5.16 -14.03
N ASN A 41 10.74 5.04 -14.22
CA ASN A 41 9.85 4.53 -13.17
C ASN A 41 10.10 3.03 -12.97
N ILE A 42 10.67 2.67 -11.83
CA ILE A 42 11.02 1.28 -11.47
C ILE A 42 9.96 0.58 -10.63
N GLY A 43 8.96 1.33 -10.17
CA GLY A 43 7.87 0.83 -9.35
C GLY A 43 8.19 0.71 -7.86
N ILE A 44 7.14 0.65 -7.06
CA ILE A 44 7.22 0.82 -5.60
C ILE A 44 8.06 -0.25 -4.89
N ALA A 45 8.02 -1.52 -5.34
CA ALA A 45 8.79 -2.62 -4.75
C ALA A 45 10.30 -2.42 -4.96
N LYS A 46 10.72 -2.15 -6.19
CA LYS A 46 12.14 -1.86 -6.52
C LYS A 46 12.61 -0.59 -5.84
N ASN A 47 11.78 0.46 -5.82
CA ASN A 47 12.09 1.73 -5.18
C ASN A 47 12.39 1.53 -3.69
N ARG A 48 11.54 0.80 -2.95
CA ARG A 48 11.78 0.49 -1.54
C ARG A 48 13.03 -0.36 -1.31
N ASN A 49 13.29 -1.33 -2.19
CA ASN A 49 14.50 -2.13 -2.14
C ASN A 49 15.75 -1.26 -2.33
N HIS A 50 15.73 -0.38 -3.33
CA HIS A 50 16.84 0.54 -3.60
C HIS A 50 17.07 1.51 -2.45
N LEU A 51 16.01 2.09 -1.87
CA LEU A 51 16.12 2.95 -0.69
C LEU A 51 16.82 2.25 0.48
N ALA A 52 16.49 0.98 0.72
CA ALA A 52 17.16 0.20 1.75
C ALA A 52 18.64 -0.10 1.45
N ASP A 53 18.99 -0.30 0.17
CA ASP A 53 20.38 -0.57 -0.24
C ASP A 53 21.30 0.63 -0.05
N VAL A 54 20.77 1.83 -0.17
CA VAL A 54 21.54 3.07 -0.05
C VAL A 54 21.49 3.67 1.36
N ALA A 55 20.57 3.22 2.21
CA ALA A 55 20.46 3.64 3.59
C ALA A 55 21.63 3.10 4.42
N LYS A 56 22.11 3.90 5.39
CA LYS A 56 23.29 3.59 6.23
C LYS A 56 22.94 3.22 7.66
N GLY A 57 21.66 3.43 8.07
CA GLY A 57 21.22 3.19 9.43
C GLY A 57 21.09 1.70 9.75
N ASP A 58 21.33 1.32 11.03
CA ASP A 58 21.10 -0.03 11.54
C ASP A 58 19.61 -0.40 11.53
N TYR A 59 18.76 0.59 11.58
CA TYR A 59 17.29 0.46 11.48
C TYR A 59 16.75 1.33 10.33
N LEU A 60 15.73 0.83 9.67
CA LEU A 60 15.04 1.49 8.57
C LEU A 60 13.62 1.86 8.98
N LEU A 61 13.24 3.12 8.81
CA LEU A 61 11.87 3.59 8.90
C LEU A 61 11.37 3.94 7.50
N PHE A 62 10.43 3.18 7.00
CA PHE A 62 9.77 3.45 5.73
C PHE A 62 8.51 4.26 5.95
N LEU A 63 8.38 5.34 5.19
CA LEU A 63 7.21 6.20 5.14
C LEU A 63 6.85 6.48 3.68
N ASP A 64 5.57 6.38 3.34
CA ASP A 64 5.10 6.84 2.04
C ASP A 64 5.12 8.39 1.98
N ALA A 65 5.26 8.96 0.80
CA ALA A 65 5.45 10.40 0.63
C ALA A 65 4.20 11.26 0.93
N ASP A 66 3.03 10.63 1.05
CA ASP A 66 1.73 11.26 1.32
C ASP A 66 1.21 10.99 2.73
N VAL A 67 2.12 10.73 3.68
CA VAL A 67 1.77 10.50 5.08
C VAL A 67 2.35 11.56 6.02
N TYR A 68 1.64 11.80 7.15
CA TYR A 68 2.07 12.72 8.21
C TYR A 68 1.92 12.06 9.58
N PRO A 69 2.94 12.08 10.45
CA PRO A 69 2.82 11.59 11.81
C PRO A 69 1.67 12.24 12.57
N VAL A 70 0.89 11.44 13.28
CA VAL A 70 -0.20 11.96 14.15
C VAL A 70 0.37 12.61 15.41
N SER A 71 1.50 12.10 15.91
CA SER A 71 2.09 12.50 17.20
C SER A 71 3.51 13.03 17.05
N LEU A 72 3.87 14.02 17.88
CA LEU A 72 5.22 14.58 17.93
C LEU A 72 6.27 13.60 18.49
N ASP A 73 5.85 12.58 19.23
CA ASP A 73 6.72 11.52 19.74
C ASP A 73 6.88 10.32 18.79
N PHE A 74 6.50 10.50 17.52
CA PHE A 74 6.46 9.48 16.48
C PHE A 74 7.77 8.67 16.37
N LEU A 75 8.91 9.33 16.22
CA LEU A 75 10.21 8.67 16.14
C LEU A 75 10.58 8.00 17.47
N LYS A 76 10.30 8.69 18.58
CA LYS A 76 10.57 8.16 19.92
C LYS A 76 9.84 6.84 20.16
N LYS A 77 8.57 6.73 19.75
CA LYS A 77 7.80 5.48 19.89
C LYS A 77 8.44 4.32 19.14
N TYR A 78 8.96 4.53 17.94
CA TYR A 78 9.68 3.49 17.22
C TYR A 78 10.96 3.05 17.93
N ILE A 79 11.76 4.02 18.39
CA ILE A 79 13.01 3.74 19.08
C ILE A 79 12.77 3.01 20.42
N ASP A 80 11.79 3.44 21.19
CA ASP A 80 11.47 2.83 22.49
C ASP A 80 10.93 1.40 22.36
N ASN A 81 10.27 1.08 21.25
CA ASN A 81 9.68 -0.24 21.00
C ASN A 81 10.50 -1.11 20.03
N ARG A 82 11.71 -0.67 19.62
CA ARG A 82 12.52 -1.39 18.64
C ARG A 82 12.77 -2.84 19.04
N VAL A 83 12.79 -3.69 18.04
CA VAL A 83 13.06 -5.13 18.17
C VAL A 83 14.14 -5.54 17.16
N ASP A 84 14.95 -6.54 17.49
CA ASP A 84 16.06 -6.99 16.66
C ASP A 84 15.63 -8.11 15.68
N ASP A 85 14.49 -8.76 15.92
CA ASP A 85 13.99 -9.93 15.19
C ASP A 85 12.58 -9.74 14.63
N GLY A 86 12.19 -8.51 14.30
CA GLY A 86 10.84 -8.24 13.84
C GLY A 86 10.66 -6.89 13.18
N VAL A 87 9.41 -6.60 12.87
CA VAL A 87 8.96 -5.38 12.19
C VAL A 87 7.89 -4.71 13.02
N LEU A 88 8.01 -3.42 13.25
CA LEU A 88 6.99 -2.60 13.90
C LEU A 88 6.15 -1.89 12.83
N CYS A 89 4.84 -2.04 12.89
CA CYS A 89 3.89 -1.34 12.04
C CYS A 89 3.14 -0.29 12.86
N GLY A 90 3.30 0.99 12.53
CA GLY A 90 2.65 2.09 13.24
C GLY A 90 1.18 2.26 12.88
N GLY A 91 0.77 1.75 11.71
CA GLY A 91 -0.57 1.89 11.21
C GLY A 91 -0.87 3.26 10.60
N MET A 92 -2.13 3.45 10.22
CA MET A 92 -2.60 4.69 9.60
C MET A 92 -3.95 5.12 10.15
N THR A 93 -4.30 6.37 9.89
CA THR A 93 -5.63 6.92 10.07
C THR A 93 -5.92 7.95 8.96
N PHE A 94 -7.15 8.43 8.91
CA PHE A 94 -7.58 9.44 7.94
C PHE A 94 -8.18 10.64 8.67
N ARG A 95 -8.07 11.82 8.06
CA ARG A 95 -8.69 13.06 8.54
C ARG A 95 -9.47 13.75 7.41
N LEU A 96 -10.55 14.44 7.77
CA LEU A 96 -11.36 15.18 6.80
C LEU A 96 -10.96 16.66 6.67
N ASP A 97 -10.22 17.16 7.65
CA ASP A 97 -9.72 18.52 7.76
C ASP A 97 -8.26 18.67 7.32
N GLY A 98 -7.74 17.66 6.63
CA GLY A 98 -6.37 17.64 6.11
C GLY A 98 -6.17 18.60 4.93
N PRO A 99 -4.90 18.83 4.53
CA PRO A 99 -4.56 19.74 3.43
C PRO A 99 -5.06 19.23 2.07
N VAL A 100 -5.34 17.93 1.96
CA VAL A 100 -5.82 17.30 0.74
C VAL A 100 -7.25 16.79 0.95
N LYS A 101 -8.15 17.19 0.05
CA LYS A 101 -9.54 16.73 0.11
C LYS A 101 -9.64 15.29 -0.35
N MET A 102 -9.97 14.41 0.57
CA MET A 102 -10.17 13.00 0.29
C MET A 102 -11.52 12.72 -0.36
N SER A 103 -11.56 11.82 -1.33
CA SER A 103 -12.81 11.40 -1.95
C SER A 103 -13.65 10.53 -1.00
N PRO A 104 -15.01 10.61 -1.08
CA PRO A 104 -15.89 9.87 -0.18
C PRO A 104 -15.64 8.35 -0.20
N LEU A 105 -15.43 7.76 -1.38
CA LEU A 105 -15.17 6.33 -1.50
C LEU A 105 -13.86 5.93 -0.83
N ARG A 106 -12.78 6.70 -1.07
CA ARG A 106 -11.46 6.44 -0.49
C ARG A 106 -11.50 6.52 1.04
N TYR A 107 -12.15 7.55 1.58
CA TYR A 107 -12.31 7.72 3.03
C TYR A 107 -13.10 6.57 3.67
N LEU A 108 -14.28 6.23 3.11
CA LEU A 108 -15.12 5.16 3.66
C LEU A 108 -14.41 3.80 3.63
N TYR A 109 -13.70 3.51 2.55
CA TYR A 109 -12.94 2.27 2.42
C TYR A 109 -11.78 2.23 3.43
N GLY A 110 -11.00 3.29 3.51
CA GLY A 110 -9.86 3.39 4.40
C GLY A 110 -10.25 3.24 5.87
N MET A 111 -11.25 4.01 6.32
CA MET A 111 -11.73 3.93 7.71
C MET A 111 -12.30 2.57 8.07
N LYS A 112 -12.99 1.90 7.14
CA LYS A 112 -13.61 0.60 7.43
C LYS A 112 -12.64 -0.57 7.37
N TYR A 113 -11.73 -0.56 6.42
CA TYR A 113 -10.93 -1.74 6.10
C TYR A 113 -9.43 -1.58 6.39
N GLU A 114 -8.85 -0.40 6.17
CA GLU A 114 -7.40 -0.22 6.31
C GLU A 114 -6.98 0.16 7.74
N VAL A 115 -7.67 1.12 8.37
CA VAL A 115 -7.36 1.54 9.75
C VAL A 115 -7.43 0.37 10.74
N LYS A 116 -8.37 -0.55 10.53
CA LYS A 116 -8.61 -1.72 11.40
C LYS A 116 -7.86 -2.97 10.97
N GLN A 117 -7.06 -2.90 9.91
CA GLN A 117 -6.41 -4.07 9.34
C GLN A 117 -5.35 -4.64 10.30
N PRO A 118 -5.41 -5.94 10.61
CA PRO A 118 -4.36 -6.59 11.42
C PRO A 118 -3.11 -6.93 10.60
N GLN A 119 -3.20 -6.88 9.27
CA GLN A 119 -2.11 -7.27 8.36
C GLN A 119 -1.06 -6.16 8.25
N PHE A 120 0.12 -6.51 7.75
CA PHE A 120 1.18 -5.58 7.42
C PHE A 120 0.70 -4.55 6.38
N ILE A 121 1.05 -3.29 6.61
CA ILE A 121 0.84 -2.18 5.67
C ILE A 121 2.15 -1.43 5.55
N SER A 122 2.63 -1.26 4.33
CA SER A 122 3.98 -0.75 4.05
C SER A 122 4.13 0.77 4.12
N LEU A 123 3.05 1.51 4.35
CA LEU A 123 3.11 2.98 4.35
C LEU A 123 3.81 3.59 5.59
N ASN A 124 3.95 2.81 6.68
CA ASN A 124 4.50 3.25 7.95
C ASN A 124 5.01 2.04 8.75
N PHE A 125 6.28 1.67 8.56
CA PHE A 125 6.86 0.54 9.27
C PHE A 125 8.36 0.73 9.56
N PHE A 126 8.84 0.07 10.61
CA PHE A 126 10.20 0.18 11.15
C PHE A 126 10.78 -1.20 11.43
N LEU A 127 12.02 -1.45 11.02
CA LEU A 127 12.69 -2.73 11.18
C LEU A 127 14.20 -2.59 11.16
N PRO A 128 14.97 -3.59 11.69
CA PRO A 128 16.41 -3.66 11.50
C PRO A 128 16.78 -3.80 10.02
N ALA A 129 17.83 -3.12 9.57
CA ALA A 129 18.35 -3.26 8.21
C ALA A 129 18.74 -4.71 7.89
N SER A 130 19.25 -5.45 8.89
CA SER A 130 19.60 -6.88 8.76
C SER A 130 18.40 -7.79 8.48
N VAL A 131 17.20 -7.42 8.95
CA VAL A 131 15.94 -8.13 8.61
C VAL A 131 15.55 -7.83 7.17
N PHE A 132 15.62 -6.55 6.76
CA PHE A 132 15.28 -6.15 5.39
C PHE A 132 16.23 -6.76 4.35
N GLN A 133 17.53 -6.93 4.68
CA GLN A 133 18.50 -7.61 3.81
C GLN A 133 18.13 -9.08 3.55
N LYS A 134 17.48 -9.75 4.49
CA LYS A 134 17.06 -11.16 4.37
C LYS A 134 15.70 -11.32 3.69
N VAL A 135 14.79 -10.36 3.92
CA VAL A 135 13.45 -10.36 3.33
C VAL A 135 13.24 -9.03 2.63
N ARG A 136 13.11 -9.08 1.31
CA ARG A 136 12.97 -7.91 0.44
C ARG A 136 11.60 -7.90 -0.21
N PHE A 137 11.18 -6.73 -0.71
CA PHE A 137 9.99 -6.68 -1.56
C PHE A 137 10.22 -7.50 -2.82
N ASN A 138 9.21 -8.26 -3.21
CA ASN A 138 9.24 -9.02 -4.46
C ASN A 138 9.06 -8.07 -5.66
N GLU A 139 10.10 -7.91 -6.46
CA GLU A 139 10.16 -6.97 -7.60
C GLU A 139 9.34 -7.40 -8.81
N SER A 140 8.77 -8.61 -8.80
CA SER A 140 7.80 -9.01 -9.82
C SER A 140 6.49 -8.22 -9.74
N PHE A 141 6.20 -7.63 -8.56
CA PHE A 141 5.08 -6.69 -8.39
C PHE A 141 5.41 -5.32 -9.00
N SER A 142 5.37 -5.24 -10.34
CA SER A 142 5.65 -4.02 -11.08
C SER A 142 4.46 -3.05 -11.15
N LYS A 143 3.24 -3.55 -10.88
CA LYS A 143 2.01 -2.76 -10.85
C LYS A 143 1.60 -2.44 -9.42
N TYR A 144 0.68 -1.49 -9.27
CA TYR A 144 0.14 -1.08 -7.97
C TYR A 144 -0.62 -2.21 -7.26
N GLY A 145 -0.28 -2.44 -6.00
CA GLY A 145 -1.04 -3.23 -5.02
C GLY A 145 -0.53 -4.66 -4.79
N HIS A 146 -0.68 -5.08 -3.55
CA HIS A 146 -0.35 -6.41 -3.01
C HIS A 146 1.14 -6.69 -2.77
N GLU A 147 2.07 -5.82 -3.16
CA GLU A 147 3.48 -5.95 -2.83
C GLU A 147 3.71 -5.95 -1.31
N ASP A 148 2.94 -5.16 -0.57
CA ASP A 148 2.94 -5.09 0.89
C ASP A 148 2.37 -6.35 1.54
N THR A 149 1.28 -6.88 0.99
CA THR A 149 0.66 -8.11 1.45
C THR A 149 1.63 -9.29 1.31
N GLN A 150 2.32 -9.37 0.18
CA GLN A 150 3.33 -10.41 -0.06
C GLN A 150 4.53 -10.22 0.89
N PHE A 151 5.07 -9.01 1.00
CA PHE A 151 6.19 -8.74 1.91
C PHE A 151 5.87 -9.09 3.36
N GLY A 152 4.67 -8.76 3.84
CA GLY A 152 4.21 -9.16 5.18
C GLY A 152 4.13 -10.68 5.36
N ALA A 153 3.69 -11.42 4.34
CA ALA A 153 3.68 -12.88 4.35
C ALA A 153 5.10 -13.46 4.33
N ASP A 154 6.00 -12.90 3.54
CA ASP A 154 7.40 -13.35 3.44
C ASP A 154 8.15 -13.14 4.77
N LEU A 155 7.90 -12.01 5.47
CA LEU A 155 8.43 -11.78 6.82
C LEU A 155 7.97 -12.87 7.79
N GLN A 156 6.68 -13.21 7.80
CA GLN A 156 6.13 -14.24 8.69
C GLN A 156 6.67 -15.64 8.33
N ASN A 157 6.77 -15.95 7.05
CA ASN A 157 7.33 -17.23 6.58
C ASN A 157 8.82 -17.37 6.94
N ALA A 158 9.55 -16.25 6.98
CA ALA A 158 10.95 -16.21 7.44
C ALA A 158 11.09 -16.24 8.98
N GLY A 159 9.97 -16.30 9.72
CA GLY A 159 9.94 -16.39 11.17
C GLY A 159 10.00 -15.05 11.92
N TYR A 160 9.94 -13.92 11.19
CA TYR A 160 9.94 -12.60 11.82
C TYR A 160 8.57 -12.21 12.37
N LYS A 161 8.56 -11.53 13.51
CA LYS A 161 7.34 -11.01 14.11
C LYS A 161 6.93 -9.70 13.47
N VAL A 162 5.68 -9.61 13.04
CA VAL A 162 5.06 -8.35 12.63
C VAL A 162 4.23 -7.81 13.79
N LEU A 163 4.71 -6.77 14.43
CA LEU A 163 4.14 -6.18 15.64
C LEU A 163 3.48 -4.85 15.32
N LYS A 164 2.21 -4.72 15.72
CA LYS A 164 1.49 -3.45 15.59
C LYS A 164 1.70 -2.61 16.85
N ILE A 165 2.11 -1.35 16.67
CA ILE A 165 2.20 -0.35 17.74
C ILE A 165 1.23 0.81 17.46
N ASP A 166 0.83 1.52 18.51
CA ASP A 166 -0.01 2.72 18.37
C ASP A 166 0.84 3.94 18.00
N ASN A 167 1.19 4.00 16.71
CA ASN A 167 2.02 5.06 16.14
C ASN A 167 1.55 5.44 14.74
N PRO A 168 0.26 5.80 14.57
CA PRO A 168 -0.31 6.00 13.26
C PRO A 168 0.20 7.26 12.57
N VAL A 169 0.08 7.23 11.25
CA VAL A 169 0.21 8.41 10.40
C VAL A 169 -1.13 8.78 9.78
N TYR A 170 -1.36 10.07 9.49
CA TYR A 170 -2.41 10.47 8.58
C TYR A 170 -2.00 10.11 7.16
N HIS A 171 -2.89 9.43 6.43
CA HIS A 171 -2.71 9.17 5.01
C HIS A 171 -3.53 10.19 4.22
N ASP A 172 -2.87 11.27 3.80
CA ASP A 172 -3.48 12.38 3.06
C ASP A 172 -3.47 12.11 1.54
N ASN A 173 -3.99 10.96 1.14
CA ASN A 173 -4.06 10.55 -0.26
C ASN A 173 -5.11 11.37 -1.02
N GLY A 174 -4.65 12.09 -2.06
CA GLY A 174 -5.48 12.97 -2.89
C GLY A 174 -6.26 12.27 -3.99
N ASP A 175 -6.34 10.94 -4.00
CA ASP A 175 -7.05 10.22 -5.04
C ASP A 175 -8.52 10.63 -5.12
N THR A 176 -8.97 10.98 -6.31
CA THR A 176 -10.39 11.08 -6.62
C THR A 176 -11.05 9.69 -6.54
N SER A 177 -12.37 9.63 -6.39
CA SER A 177 -13.09 8.34 -6.44
C SER A 177 -12.82 7.58 -7.74
N GLU A 178 -12.64 8.28 -8.86
CA GLU A 178 -12.32 7.69 -10.15
C GLU A 178 -10.92 7.05 -10.15
N GLN A 179 -9.91 7.80 -9.69
CA GLN A 179 -8.54 7.28 -9.56
C GLN A 179 -8.49 6.08 -8.63
N PHE A 180 -9.23 6.11 -7.51
CA PHE A 180 -9.30 4.98 -6.59
C PHE A 180 -9.95 3.75 -7.23
N VAL A 181 -11.02 3.91 -8.03
CA VAL A 181 -11.64 2.79 -8.77
C VAL A 181 -10.68 2.24 -9.85
N ILE A 182 -9.92 3.10 -10.53
CA ILE A 182 -8.90 2.67 -11.50
C ILE A 182 -7.79 1.89 -10.79
N LYS A 183 -7.22 2.40 -9.70
CA LYS A 183 -6.22 1.71 -8.88
C LYS A 183 -6.73 0.36 -8.36
N THR A 184 -8.02 0.29 -7.98
CA THR A 184 -8.67 -0.97 -7.59
C THR A 184 -8.62 -2.02 -8.69
N ARG A 185 -8.90 -1.63 -9.94
CA ARG A 185 -8.80 -2.56 -11.08
C ARG A 185 -7.37 -3.03 -11.31
N VAL A 186 -6.41 -2.09 -11.28
CA VAL A 186 -4.98 -2.42 -11.42
C VAL A 186 -4.53 -3.41 -10.33
N ALA A 187 -4.94 -3.17 -9.08
CA ALA A 187 -4.64 -4.08 -7.97
C ALA A 187 -5.28 -5.47 -8.16
N ILE A 188 -6.47 -5.56 -8.76
CA ILE A 188 -7.11 -6.84 -9.07
C ILE A 188 -6.39 -7.54 -10.24
N ASP A 189 -5.95 -6.80 -11.26
CA ASP A 189 -5.16 -7.38 -12.35
C ASP A 189 -3.85 -7.96 -11.80
N ASN A 190 -3.18 -7.24 -10.91
CA ASN A 190 -1.99 -7.71 -10.21
C ASN A 190 -2.27 -8.93 -9.31
N LEU A 191 -3.45 -8.96 -8.67
CA LEU A 191 -3.89 -10.09 -7.87
C LEU A 191 -4.09 -11.38 -8.69
N VAL A 192 -4.57 -11.28 -9.92
CA VAL A 192 -4.71 -12.40 -10.86
C VAL A 192 -3.34 -12.89 -11.33
N GLU A 193 -2.46 -11.96 -11.70
CA GLU A 193 -1.11 -12.26 -12.16
C GLU A 193 -0.27 -13.01 -11.11
N HIS A 194 -0.44 -12.65 -9.83
CA HIS A 194 0.31 -13.25 -8.71
C HIS A 194 -0.57 -14.17 -7.83
N ARG A 195 -1.59 -14.82 -8.44
CA ARG A 195 -2.58 -15.64 -7.73
C ARG A 195 -1.96 -16.63 -6.74
N ASP A 196 -0.98 -17.40 -7.21
CA ASP A 196 -0.42 -18.50 -6.42
C ASP A 196 0.31 -18.00 -5.15
N LEU A 197 0.93 -16.83 -5.22
CA LEU A 197 1.56 -16.17 -4.08
C LEU A 197 0.53 -15.57 -3.12
N LEU A 198 -0.54 -14.99 -3.66
CA LEU A 198 -1.49 -14.18 -2.88
C LEU A 198 -2.72 -14.96 -2.39
N LEU A 199 -2.97 -16.16 -2.92
CA LEU A 199 -4.13 -16.97 -2.51
C LEU A 199 -4.17 -17.26 -1.00
N PRO A 200 -3.06 -17.57 -0.32
CA PRO A 200 -3.08 -17.83 1.13
C PRO A 200 -3.52 -16.61 1.97
N THR A 201 -3.27 -15.39 1.49
CA THR A 201 -3.47 -14.13 2.23
C THR A 201 -4.67 -13.33 1.75
N SER A 202 -5.07 -13.47 0.48
CA SER A 202 -6.14 -12.67 -0.13
C SER A 202 -7.53 -13.25 0.11
N ARG A 203 -8.31 -12.57 0.97
CA ARG A 203 -9.72 -12.93 1.19
C ARG A 203 -10.57 -12.84 -0.09
N LEU A 204 -10.21 -11.94 -1.01
CA LEU A 204 -10.94 -11.77 -2.26
C LEU A 204 -10.72 -12.97 -3.19
N LEU A 205 -9.47 -13.48 -3.29
CA LEU A 205 -9.16 -14.70 -4.04
C LEU A 205 -9.84 -15.92 -3.40
N GLN A 206 -9.74 -16.08 -2.08
CA GLN A 206 -10.37 -17.19 -1.36
C GLN A 206 -11.90 -17.20 -1.55
N LEU A 207 -12.53 -16.01 -1.57
CA LEU A 207 -13.94 -15.89 -1.86
C LEU A 207 -14.26 -16.28 -3.31
N TYR A 208 -13.44 -15.81 -4.25
CA TYR A 208 -13.56 -16.19 -5.67
C TYR A 208 -13.50 -17.71 -5.84
N GLU A 209 -12.48 -18.39 -5.28
CA GLU A 209 -12.33 -19.84 -5.40
C GLU A 209 -13.56 -20.59 -4.86
N LYS A 210 -14.08 -20.19 -3.69
CA LYS A 210 -15.30 -20.78 -3.11
C LYS A 210 -16.52 -20.61 -4.01
N LEU A 211 -16.69 -19.44 -4.59
CA LEU A 211 -17.85 -19.16 -5.44
C LEU A 211 -17.72 -19.79 -6.83
N HIS A 212 -16.51 -19.82 -7.38
CA HIS A 212 -16.24 -20.43 -8.68
C HIS A 212 -16.46 -21.94 -8.67
N ALA A 213 -16.22 -22.62 -7.55
CA ALA A 213 -16.51 -24.03 -7.36
C ALA A 213 -18.01 -24.38 -7.38
N LEU A 214 -18.89 -23.37 -7.26
CA LEU A 214 -20.34 -23.57 -7.30
C LEU A 214 -20.84 -23.63 -8.76
N PRO A 215 -21.89 -24.42 -9.05
CA PRO A 215 -22.48 -24.51 -10.42
C PRO A 215 -22.96 -23.16 -10.99
N ILE A 216 -23.20 -22.19 -10.10
CA ILE A 216 -23.69 -20.85 -10.44
C ILE A 216 -22.57 -19.77 -10.40
N GLY A 217 -21.31 -20.18 -10.21
CA GLY A 217 -20.17 -19.24 -10.07
C GLY A 217 -20.04 -18.28 -11.24
N TRP A 218 -20.39 -18.71 -12.46
CA TRP A 218 -20.40 -17.87 -13.64
C TRP A 218 -21.32 -16.64 -13.54
N LEU A 219 -22.37 -16.67 -12.69
CA LEU A 219 -23.26 -15.55 -12.46
C LEU A 219 -22.54 -14.33 -11.82
N MET A 220 -21.43 -14.57 -11.14
CA MET A 220 -20.68 -13.51 -10.45
C MET A 220 -20.08 -12.47 -11.42
N LYS A 221 -19.98 -12.79 -12.71
CA LYS A 221 -19.52 -11.86 -13.75
C LYS A 221 -20.61 -10.88 -14.22
N ILE A 222 -21.87 -11.24 -14.02
CA ILE A 222 -23.03 -10.47 -14.54
C ILE A 222 -23.05 -9.03 -14.02
N PRO A 223 -22.81 -8.74 -12.71
CA PRO A 223 -22.83 -7.38 -12.21
C PRO A 223 -21.88 -6.47 -12.98
N PHE A 224 -20.63 -6.89 -13.20
CA PHE A 224 -19.65 -6.07 -13.93
C PHE A 224 -20.02 -5.97 -15.42
N LYS A 225 -20.35 -7.07 -16.09
CA LYS A 225 -20.68 -7.08 -17.53
C LYS A 225 -21.93 -6.24 -17.87
N LYS A 226 -22.97 -6.28 -17.02
CA LYS A 226 -24.25 -5.62 -17.32
C LYS A 226 -24.48 -4.28 -16.61
N PHE A 227 -23.90 -4.10 -15.40
CA PHE A 227 -24.24 -2.97 -14.53
C PHE A 227 -23.04 -2.11 -14.16
N ARG A 228 -21.88 -2.28 -14.82
CA ARG A 228 -20.65 -1.55 -14.55
C ARG A 228 -20.89 -0.05 -14.44
N GLN A 229 -21.48 0.57 -15.46
CA GLN A 229 -21.69 2.02 -15.48
C GLN A 229 -22.57 2.50 -14.32
N ARG A 230 -23.59 1.71 -13.93
CA ARG A 230 -24.45 2.05 -12.79
C ARG A 230 -23.72 1.93 -11.46
N MET A 231 -22.90 0.90 -11.32
CA MET A 231 -22.04 0.76 -10.13
C MET A 231 -21.02 1.88 -10.05
N GLU A 232 -20.29 2.19 -11.13
CA GLU A 232 -19.32 3.29 -11.17
C GLU A 232 -20.01 4.64 -10.86
N LYS A 233 -21.20 4.92 -11.41
CA LYS A 233 -21.98 6.12 -11.05
C LYS A 233 -22.24 6.24 -9.54
N ASN A 234 -22.53 5.14 -8.84
CA ASN A 234 -22.66 5.15 -7.38
C ASN A 234 -21.32 5.39 -6.68
N LEU A 235 -20.25 4.71 -7.13
CA LEU A 235 -18.92 4.78 -6.51
C LEU A 235 -18.26 6.16 -6.68
N LEU A 236 -18.58 6.86 -7.76
CA LEU A 236 -18.06 8.21 -8.06
C LEU A 236 -18.89 9.33 -7.44
N GLY A 237 -20.06 9.02 -6.88
CA GLY A 237 -20.95 9.99 -6.25
C GLY A 237 -20.55 10.36 -4.82
N ASP A 238 -21.33 11.28 -4.24
CA ASP A 238 -21.07 11.81 -2.88
C ASP A 238 -21.41 10.82 -1.75
N SER A 239 -22.20 9.77 -2.06
CA SER A 239 -22.64 8.76 -1.08
C SER A 239 -22.40 7.35 -1.63
N PRO A 240 -21.13 6.93 -1.81
CA PRO A 240 -20.80 5.64 -2.38
C PRO A 240 -21.12 4.48 -1.41
N SER A 241 -21.54 3.35 -1.97
CA SER A 241 -21.85 2.13 -1.22
C SER A 241 -20.66 1.17 -1.22
N LEU A 242 -20.14 0.83 -0.04
CA LEU A 242 -19.10 -0.19 0.09
C LEU A 242 -19.60 -1.59 -0.28
N PHE A 243 -20.89 -1.86 -0.21
CA PHE A 243 -21.48 -3.10 -0.72
C PHE A 243 -21.33 -3.16 -2.25
N ILE A 244 -21.73 -2.09 -2.95
CA ILE A 244 -21.56 -1.99 -4.41
C ILE A 244 -20.08 -2.10 -4.78
N TYR A 245 -19.20 -1.46 -4.02
CA TYR A 245 -17.76 -1.57 -4.24
C TYR A 245 -17.23 -3.01 -4.12
N ASN A 246 -17.66 -3.75 -3.10
CA ASN A 246 -17.26 -5.15 -2.94
C ASN A 246 -17.82 -6.05 -4.05
N VAL A 247 -19.06 -5.83 -4.48
CA VAL A 247 -19.65 -6.53 -5.64
C VAL A 247 -18.86 -6.17 -6.92
N TYR A 248 -18.51 -4.91 -7.11
CA TYR A 248 -17.72 -4.45 -8.24
C TYR A 248 -16.37 -5.16 -8.31
N ARG A 249 -15.62 -5.19 -7.19
CA ARG A 249 -14.31 -5.86 -7.09
C ARG A 249 -14.41 -7.35 -7.40
N LEU A 250 -15.34 -8.05 -6.78
CA LEU A 250 -15.52 -9.49 -6.98
C LEU A 250 -15.92 -9.81 -8.42
N SER A 251 -16.88 -9.07 -8.97
CA SER A 251 -17.35 -9.34 -10.34
C SER A 251 -16.31 -8.96 -11.40
N TYR A 252 -15.49 -7.93 -11.15
CA TYR A 252 -14.35 -7.61 -12.01
C TYR A 252 -13.29 -8.73 -11.96
N LEU A 253 -12.95 -9.21 -10.77
CA LEU A 253 -12.03 -10.35 -10.59
C LEU A 253 -12.50 -11.57 -11.39
N CYS A 254 -13.80 -11.92 -11.30
CA CYS A 254 -14.38 -13.04 -12.07
C CYS A 254 -14.27 -12.85 -13.60
N CYS A 255 -14.37 -11.60 -14.08
CA CYS A 255 -14.16 -11.31 -15.50
C CYS A 255 -12.70 -11.47 -15.90
N LYS A 256 -11.77 -11.02 -15.07
CA LYS A 256 -10.32 -11.10 -15.35
C LYS A 256 -9.80 -12.53 -15.39
N TYR A 257 -10.28 -13.39 -14.49
CA TYR A 257 -9.95 -14.82 -14.56
C TYR A 257 -10.42 -15.46 -15.86
N GLU A 258 -11.61 -15.14 -16.35
CA GLU A 258 -12.10 -15.64 -17.65
C GLU A 258 -11.19 -15.22 -18.82
N GLU A 259 -10.58 -14.02 -18.75
CA GLU A 259 -9.63 -13.52 -19.75
C GLU A 259 -8.28 -14.22 -19.65
N TYR A 260 -7.83 -14.54 -18.42
CA TYR A 260 -6.53 -15.16 -18.15
C TYR A 260 -6.49 -16.65 -18.49
N GLU A 261 -7.62 -17.36 -18.37
CA GLU A 261 -7.76 -18.79 -18.67
C GLU A 261 -7.95 -19.10 -20.17
N ARG A 262 -8.16 -18.08 -21.01
CA ARG A 262 -8.27 -18.20 -22.48
C ARG A 262 -6.92 -18.06 -23.16
#